data_1e250b45b32c66df2c438066fb4bd8b1
#
_entry.id   1e250b45b32c66df2c438066fb4bd8b1
#
_cell.length_a   1.000
_cell.length_b   1.000
_cell.length_c   1.000
_cell.angle_alpha   90.00
_cell.angle_beta   90.00
_cell.angle_gamma   90.00
#
_symmetry.space_group_name_H-M   'P 1'
#
loop_
_entity.id
_entity.type
_entity.pdbx_description
1 polymer ?
#
loop_
_entity_poly.entity_id
_entity_poly.type
_entity_poly.pdbx_seq_one_letter_code
_entity_poly.pdbx_strand_id
1 'polypeptide(L)'
;FGHLGYLTNVEPADAFDAVNRVLAGDHDLEERMMLRVAIDRSDGSAEVLDYALNEVVVERAASSQTIRVGVSLDGSFFTSYAADGLLLATPTGSTAYAFSARGPIVDARHRSIQLTPVSAHMLFDRTLVLDPSTEVLLEILGDRSATCTVDGRRLGPLCEGDRVVCTASDRVAHLVTFGKRDFLQLLKTKFGLEDR
;
A
#
# COMPACT_ATOMS: atom_id res chain seq x y z
N PHE A 1 -21.29 0.61 -1.76
CA PHE A 1 -20.34 0.24 -0.70
C PHE A 1 -19.50 -0.94 -1.20
N GLY A 2 -18.23 -0.70 -1.51
CA GLY A 2 -17.24 -1.76 -1.48
C GLY A 2 -16.96 -2.56 -2.72
N HIS A 3 -16.45 -1.93 -3.77
CA HIS A 3 -15.45 -2.61 -4.60
C HIS A 3 -14.15 -2.90 -3.80
N LEU A 4 -14.02 -2.38 -2.59
CA LEU A 4 -13.00 -2.68 -1.56
C LEU A 4 -13.27 -3.98 -0.76
N GLY A 5 -13.98 -4.91 -1.35
CA GLY A 5 -14.55 -6.10 -0.71
C GLY A 5 -13.60 -7.14 -0.11
N TYR A 6 -12.28 -6.86 -0.05
CA TYR A 6 -11.35 -7.72 0.69
C TYR A 6 -11.29 -7.41 2.20
N LEU A 7 -11.83 -6.27 2.64
CA LEU A 7 -11.86 -5.86 4.04
C LEU A 7 -13.20 -6.16 4.72
N THR A 8 -14.30 -6.26 3.96
CA THR A 8 -15.63 -6.44 4.54
C THR A 8 -15.98 -7.91 4.73
N ASN A 9 -16.39 -8.28 5.96
CA ASN A 9 -16.85 -9.63 6.32
C ASN A 9 -18.37 -9.70 6.56
N VAL A 10 -19.06 -8.57 6.49
CA VAL A 10 -20.46 -8.43 6.88
C VAL A 10 -21.20 -7.73 5.75
N GLU A 11 -22.27 -8.32 5.30
CA GLU A 11 -23.19 -7.66 4.38
C GLU A 11 -24.02 -6.60 5.12
N PRO A 12 -24.46 -5.54 4.43
CA PRO A 12 -25.23 -4.46 5.08
C PRO A 12 -26.48 -4.95 5.82
N ALA A 13 -27.10 -6.02 5.34
CA ALA A 13 -28.29 -6.61 5.99
C ALA A 13 -27.98 -7.22 7.36
N ASP A 14 -26.76 -7.71 7.56
CA ASP A 14 -26.32 -8.40 8.78
C ASP A 14 -25.60 -7.46 9.77
N ALA A 15 -25.54 -6.16 9.48
CA ALA A 15 -24.76 -5.21 10.26
C ALA A 15 -25.19 -5.13 11.74
N PHE A 16 -26.48 -5.18 12.03
CA PHE A 16 -27.00 -5.16 13.41
C PHE A 16 -26.59 -6.41 14.20
N ASP A 17 -26.71 -7.58 13.56
CA ASP A 17 -26.28 -8.83 14.19
C ASP A 17 -24.79 -8.86 14.44
N ALA A 18 -24.00 -8.42 13.49
CA ALA A 18 -22.55 -8.30 13.64
C ALA A 18 -22.17 -7.37 14.82
N VAL A 19 -22.81 -6.22 14.97
CA VAL A 19 -22.59 -5.32 16.12
C VAL A 19 -22.93 -6.01 17.44
N ASN A 20 -24.06 -6.70 17.52
CA ASN A 20 -24.46 -7.43 18.74
C ASN A 20 -23.45 -8.52 19.08
N ARG A 21 -22.94 -9.25 18.10
CA ARG A 21 -21.88 -10.27 18.30
C ARG A 21 -20.60 -9.63 18.83
N VAL A 22 -20.18 -8.49 18.27
CA VAL A 22 -18.99 -7.77 18.78
C VAL A 22 -19.19 -7.36 20.24
N LEU A 23 -20.35 -6.79 20.59
CA LEU A 23 -20.66 -6.38 21.97
C LEU A 23 -20.72 -7.58 22.94
N ALA A 24 -21.10 -8.76 22.45
CA ALA A 24 -21.12 -10.00 23.22
C ALA A 24 -19.72 -10.66 23.32
N GLY A 25 -18.71 -10.14 22.63
CA GLY A 25 -17.38 -10.76 22.55
C GLY A 25 -17.28 -11.99 21.64
N ASP A 26 -18.31 -12.25 20.81
CA ASP A 26 -18.35 -13.35 19.85
C ASP A 26 -17.73 -12.90 18.51
N HIS A 27 -16.45 -12.68 18.51
CA HIS A 27 -15.67 -12.31 17.33
C HIS A 27 -14.19 -12.67 17.50
N ASP A 28 -13.48 -12.74 16.38
CA ASP A 28 -12.03 -12.83 16.32
C ASP A 28 -11.42 -11.50 15.89
N LEU A 29 -10.15 -11.29 16.19
CA LEU A 29 -9.35 -10.16 15.70
C LEU A 29 -8.27 -10.68 14.76
N GLU A 30 -8.24 -10.17 13.55
CA GLU A 30 -7.20 -10.44 12.58
C GLU A 30 -6.25 -9.24 12.48
N GLU A 31 -4.97 -9.47 12.77
CA GLU A 31 -3.95 -8.44 12.66
C GLU A 31 -3.54 -8.21 11.21
N ARG A 32 -3.40 -6.94 10.84
CA ARG A 32 -2.90 -6.50 9.53
C ARG A 32 -1.66 -5.65 9.71
N MET A 33 -0.61 -6.01 8.96
CA MET A 33 0.58 -5.19 8.86
C MET A 33 0.24 -3.81 8.32
N MET A 34 0.89 -2.77 8.85
CA MET A 34 0.84 -1.41 8.34
C MET A 34 2.23 -0.95 7.92
N LEU A 35 2.31 0.04 7.04
CA LEU A 35 3.53 0.79 6.76
C LEU A 35 3.57 2.05 7.61
N ARG A 36 4.77 2.38 8.12
CA ARG A 36 5.11 3.69 8.63
C ARG A 36 5.72 4.50 7.49
N VAL A 37 5.25 5.73 7.33
CA VAL A 37 5.65 6.64 6.25
C VAL A 37 6.18 7.91 6.86
N ALA A 38 7.39 8.30 6.50
CA ALA A 38 7.97 9.58 6.86
C ALA A 38 8.33 10.36 5.59
N ILE A 39 8.09 11.66 5.57
CA ILE A 39 8.50 12.55 4.49
C ILE A 39 9.53 13.52 5.06
N ASP A 40 10.76 13.38 4.58
CA ASP A 40 11.86 14.30 4.88
C ASP A 40 11.93 15.35 3.77
N ARG A 41 11.76 16.60 4.14
CA ARG A 41 11.79 17.71 3.19
C ARG A 41 13.20 18.20 2.94
N SER A 42 13.54 18.45 1.68
CA SER A 42 14.84 18.99 1.27
C SER A 42 15.10 20.40 1.79
N ASP A 43 14.05 21.18 2.09
CA ASP A 43 14.12 22.52 2.67
C ASP A 43 14.26 22.53 4.19
N GLY A 44 14.31 21.38 4.84
CA GLY A 44 14.42 21.24 6.30
C GLY A 44 13.13 21.56 7.06
N SER A 45 12.00 21.68 6.39
CA SER A 45 10.69 21.81 7.05
C SER A 45 10.32 20.54 7.84
N ALA A 46 9.25 20.64 8.64
CA ALA A 46 8.87 19.56 9.54
C ALA A 46 8.59 18.24 8.81
N GLU A 47 9.10 17.16 9.37
CA GLU A 47 8.78 15.79 8.95
C GLU A 47 7.26 15.53 9.02
N VAL A 48 6.73 14.90 7.99
CA VAL A 48 5.35 14.40 7.98
C VAL A 48 5.38 12.90 8.27
N LEU A 49 4.72 12.49 9.36
CA LEU A 49 4.62 11.08 9.75
C LEU A 49 3.18 10.57 9.56
N ASP A 50 3.03 9.43 8.92
CA ASP A 50 1.76 8.78 8.68
C ASP A 50 1.85 7.24 8.64
N TYR A 51 0.68 6.56 8.52
CA TYR A 51 0.58 5.11 8.51
C TYR A 51 -0.38 4.67 7.42
N ALA A 52 0.02 3.64 6.63
CA ALA A 52 -0.79 3.04 5.59
C ALA A 52 -1.24 1.63 5.96
N LEU A 53 -2.52 1.34 5.79
CA LEU A 53 -3.06 -0.02 5.81
C LEU A 53 -2.90 -0.68 4.44
N ASN A 54 -3.16 0.06 3.36
CA ASN A 54 -3.04 -0.43 2.00
C ASN A 54 -1.71 -0.02 1.36
N GLU A 55 -1.56 1.28 1.01
CA GLU A 55 -0.39 1.71 0.24
C GLU A 55 -0.02 3.18 0.44
N VAL A 56 1.23 3.43 0.12
CA VAL A 56 1.81 4.77 -0.09
C VAL A 56 2.07 4.93 -1.58
N VAL A 57 1.65 6.04 -2.15
CA VAL A 57 1.84 6.33 -3.57
C VAL A 57 2.62 7.63 -3.72
N VAL A 58 3.71 7.57 -4.46
CA VAL A 58 4.44 8.73 -4.97
C VAL A 58 4.16 8.80 -6.46
N GLU A 59 3.42 9.80 -6.91
CA GLU A 59 3.00 9.92 -8.30
C GLU A 59 3.21 11.33 -8.84
N ARG A 60 3.24 11.45 -10.15
CA ARG A 60 3.35 12.74 -10.85
C ARG A 60 2.21 13.68 -10.47
N ALA A 61 2.53 14.94 -10.24
CA ALA A 61 1.53 15.98 -9.97
C ALA A 61 0.77 16.41 -11.23
N ALA A 62 1.41 16.31 -12.43
CA ALA A 62 0.83 16.69 -13.71
C ALA A 62 0.71 15.48 -14.66
N SER A 63 -0.41 15.36 -15.36
CA SER A 63 -0.76 14.19 -16.18
C SER A 63 0.10 13.98 -17.42
N SER A 64 0.87 14.98 -17.86
CA SER A 64 1.62 14.95 -19.12
C SER A 64 3.11 14.63 -19.00
N GLN A 65 3.60 14.36 -17.79
CA GLN A 65 5.05 14.21 -17.56
C GLN A 65 5.32 13.05 -16.57
N THR A 66 6.31 12.22 -16.88
CA THR A 66 6.83 11.23 -15.92
C THR A 66 7.68 11.90 -14.87
N ILE A 67 7.74 11.34 -13.66
CA ILE A 67 8.69 11.73 -12.63
C ILE A 67 9.90 10.80 -12.62
N ARG A 68 11.00 11.27 -12.04
CA ARG A 68 12.14 10.42 -11.73
C ARG A 68 12.23 10.24 -10.22
N VAL A 69 12.25 8.98 -9.79
CA VAL A 69 12.31 8.61 -8.38
C VAL A 69 13.50 7.69 -8.17
N GLY A 70 14.44 8.11 -7.36
CA GLY A 70 15.53 7.26 -6.86
C GLY A 70 14.99 6.32 -5.79
N VAL A 71 15.39 5.06 -5.84
CA VAL A 71 15.03 4.04 -4.86
C VAL A 71 16.29 3.57 -4.17
N SER A 72 16.29 3.62 -2.84
CA SER A 72 17.30 2.97 -2.00
C SER A 72 16.65 1.96 -1.07
N LEU A 73 17.32 0.85 -0.85
CA LEU A 73 16.89 -0.25 0.02
C LEU A 73 17.96 -0.44 1.09
N ASP A 74 17.59 -0.37 2.37
CA ASP A 74 18.48 -0.51 3.52
C ASP A 74 19.72 0.39 3.41
N GLY A 75 19.48 1.66 3.02
CA GLY A 75 20.52 2.67 2.85
C GLY A 75 21.39 2.53 1.58
N SER A 76 21.20 1.48 0.78
CA SER A 76 21.93 1.25 -0.47
C SER A 76 21.10 1.67 -1.67
N PHE A 77 21.66 2.52 -2.55
CA PHE A 77 20.98 2.91 -3.78
C PHE A 77 20.78 1.68 -4.69
N PHE A 78 19.53 1.43 -5.07
CA PHE A 78 19.15 0.32 -5.93
C PHE A 78 19.03 0.76 -7.39
N THR A 79 18.17 1.74 -7.69
CA THR A 79 17.94 2.22 -9.08
C THR A 79 17.16 3.53 -9.08
N SER A 80 16.97 4.13 -10.26
CA SER A 80 16.02 5.22 -10.46
C SER A 80 14.96 4.83 -11.49
N TYR A 81 13.70 5.11 -11.18
CA TYR A 81 12.57 4.91 -12.07
C TYR A 81 12.18 6.21 -12.78
N ALA A 82 11.96 6.13 -14.09
CA ALA A 82 11.20 7.12 -14.84
C ALA A 82 9.79 6.53 -15.03
N ALA A 83 8.78 7.05 -14.33
CA ALA A 83 7.47 6.43 -14.26
C ALA A 83 6.36 7.49 -14.03
N ASP A 84 5.11 7.06 -14.15
CA ASP A 84 3.97 7.84 -13.67
C ASP A 84 3.96 7.91 -12.14
N GLY A 85 4.48 6.88 -11.47
CA GLY A 85 4.63 6.82 -10.03
C GLY A 85 5.29 5.53 -9.55
N LEU A 86 5.52 5.48 -8.24
CA LEU A 86 5.89 4.28 -7.49
C LEU A 86 4.92 4.12 -6.33
N LEU A 87 4.55 2.91 -6.02
CA LEU A 87 3.75 2.62 -4.84
C LEU A 87 4.41 1.55 -3.96
N LEU A 88 4.25 1.72 -2.66
CA LEU A 88 4.65 0.76 -1.64
C LEU A 88 3.38 0.25 -0.98
N ALA A 89 3.11 -1.06 -1.09
CA ALA A 89 1.91 -1.66 -0.54
C ALA A 89 2.22 -2.71 0.53
N THR A 90 1.30 -2.81 1.49
CA THR A 90 1.21 -3.94 2.40
C THR A 90 0.60 -5.16 1.70
N PRO A 91 0.62 -6.35 2.29
CA PRO A 91 -0.15 -7.48 1.79
C PRO A 91 -1.66 -7.19 1.68
N THR A 92 -2.23 -6.41 2.60
CA THR A 92 -3.62 -5.95 2.51
C THR A 92 -3.84 -5.08 1.27
N GLY A 93 -2.93 -4.14 1.00
CA GLY A 93 -2.95 -3.26 -0.16
C GLY A 93 -2.65 -3.95 -1.50
N SER A 94 -2.16 -5.21 -1.47
CA SER A 94 -1.90 -5.97 -2.70
C SER A 94 -3.13 -6.13 -3.61
N THR A 95 -4.32 -6.00 -3.04
CA THR A 95 -5.61 -6.09 -3.75
C THR A 95 -6.26 -4.73 -3.99
N ALA A 96 -5.57 -3.63 -3.65
CA ALA A 96 -5.99 -2.25 -3.89
C ALA A 96 -5.31 -1.66 -5.14
N TYR A 97 -4.64 -0.52 -5.04
CA TYR A 97 -4.00 0.10 -6.19
C TYR A 97 -2.84 -0.72 -6.75
N ALA A 98 -2.10 -1.44 -5.88
CA ALA A 98 -1.05 -2.35 -6.32
C ALA A 98 -1.55 -3.39 -7.32
N PHE A 99 -2.75 -3.94 -7.12
CA PHE A 99 -3.39 -4.86 -8.06
C PHE A 99 -3.66 -4.21 -9.42
N SER A 100 -4.20 -2.99 -9.43
CA SER A 100 -4.45 -2.22 -10.66
C SER A 100 -3.15 -1.90 -11.40
N ALA A 101 -2.05 -1.73 -10.68
CA ALA A 101 -0.70 -1.55 -11.21
C ALA A 101 0.01 -2.87 -11.56
N ARG A 102 -0.73 -3.99 -11.65
CA ARG A 102 -0.25 -5.34 -11.99
C ARG A 102 0.71 -5.96 -10.97
N GLY A 103 0.64 -5.53 -9.72
CA GLY A 103 1.30 -6.19 -8.59
C GLY A 103 0.69 -7.56 -8.29
N PRO A 104 1.43 -8.46 -7.63
CA PRO A 104 0.91 -9.76 -7.23
C PRO A 104 -0.13 -9.64 -6.13
N ILE A 105 -1.09 -10.57 -6.11
CA ILE A 105 -1.97 -10.75 -4.95
C ILE A 105 -1.18 -11.47 -3.86
N VAL A 106 -1.18 -10.93 -2.66
CA VAL A 106 -0.51 -11.49 -1.49
C VAL A 106 -1.53 -11.74 -0.39
N ASP A 107 -1.47 -12.91 0.24
CA ASP A 107 -2.32 -13.22 1.41
C ASP A 107 -2.08 -12.16 2.49
N ALA A 108 -3.15 -11.54 2.94
CA ALA A 108 -3.08 -10.41 3.86
C ALA A 108 -2.50 -10.76 5.26
N ARG A 109 -2.39 -12.05 5.58
CA ARG A 109 -1.69 -12.56 6.78
C ARG A 109 -0.17 -12.62 6.60
N HIS A 110 0.30 -12.50 5.36
CA HIS A 110 1.74 -12.44 5.07
C HIS A 110 2.32 -11.11 5.56
N ARG A 111 3.64 -11.07 5.69
CA ARG A 111 4.35 -9.84 6.04
C ARG A 111 5.40 -9.57 4.97
N SER A 112 5.19 -8.51 4.20
CA SER A 112 6.10 -8.09 3.13
C SER A 112 5.78 -6.65 2.73
N ILE A 113 6.73 -5.99 2.08
CA ILE A 113 6.54 -4.69 1.43
C ILE A 113 6.61 -4.93 -0.08
N GLN A 114 5.61 -4.46 -0.81
CA GLN A 114 5.59 -4.54 -2.27
C GLN A 114 5.95 -3.18 -2.85
N LEU A 115 7.05 -3.09 -3.60
CA LEU A 115 7.40 -1.92 -4.39
C LEU A 115 6.96 -2.15 -5.83
N THR A 116 5.96 -1.40 -6.28
CA THR A 116 5.35 -1.54 -7.61
C THR A 116 5.50 -0.25 -8.41
N PRO A 117 6.15 -0.27 -9.57
CA PRO A 117 6.19 0.86 -10.48
C PRO A 117 4.87 1.00 -11.24
N VAL A 118 4.43 2.24 -11.46
CA VAL A 118 3.24 2.58 -12.25
C VAL A 118 3.69 3.15 -13.57
N SER A 119 3.38 2.44 -14.67
CA SER A 119 3.75 2.85 -16.05
C SER A 119 5.23 3.22 -16.19
N ALA A 120 6.13 2.38 -15.66
CA ALA A 120 7.57 2.63 -15.75
C ALA A 120 8.06 2.56 -17.21
N HIS A 121 8.88 3.53 -17.60
CA HIS A 121 9.55 3.58 -18.90
C HIS A 121 10.95 2.97 -18.82
N MET A 122 11.04 1.71 -18.39
CA MET A 122 12.30 0.96 -18.27
C MET A 122 12.04 -0.55 -18.36
N LEU A 123 13.10 -1.32 -18.61
CA LEU A 123 12.98 -2.79 -18.74
C LEU A 123 12.60 -3.49 -17.44
N PHE A 124 12.98 -2.89 -16.30
CA PHE A 124 12.65 -3.42 -14.98
C PHE A 124 11.37 -2.76 -14.45
N ASP A 125 10.24 -3.32 -14.85
CA ASP A 125 8.87 -2.85 -14.55
C ASP A 125 8.10 -3.78 -13.60
N ARG A 126 8.79 -4.70 -12.93
CA ARG A 126 8.18 -5.69 -12.06
C ARG A 126 8.07 -5.21 -10.62
N THR A 127 7.02 -5.66 -9.94
CA THR A 127 6.89 -5.50 -8.49
C THR A 127 7.98 -6.29 -7.78
N LEU A 128 8.69 -5.64 -6.87
CA LEU A 128 9.53 -6.30 -5.88
C LEU A 128 8.71 -6.62 -4.65
N VAL A 129 8.83 -7.85 -4.17
CA VAL A 129 8.31 -8.26 -2.86
C VAL A 129 9.50 -8.33 -1.92
N LEU A 130 9.53 -7.42 -0.96
CA LEU A 130 10.64 -7.19 -0.04
C LEU A 130 10.34 -7.75 1.34
N ASP A 131 11.39 -8.08 2.08
CA ASP A 131 11.28 -8.45 3.48
C ASP A 131 10.64 -7.29 4.28
N PRO A 132 9.79 -7.56 5.29
CA PRO A 132 9.15 -6.53 6.09
C PRO A 132 10.15 -5.67 6.89
N SER A 133 11.38 -6.15 7.12
CA SER A 133 12.43 -5.37 7.78
C SER A 133 13.14 -4.39 6.85
N THR A 134 12.90 -4.45 5.54
CA THR A 134 13.54 -3.55 4.57
C THR A 134 13.05 -2.11 4.75
N GLU A 135 13.99 -1.18 4.89
CA GLU A 135 13.72 0.24 4.74
C GLU A 135 13.74 0.63 3.25
N VAL A 136 12.66 1.23 2.78
CA VAL A 136 12.55 1.73 1.40
C VAL A 136 12.55 3.25 1.42
N LEU A 137 13.53 3.86 0.74
CA LEU A 137 13.62 5.28 0.55
C LEU A 137 13.35 5.63 -0.92
N LEU A 138 12.38 6.52 -1.14
CA LEU A 138 12.04 7.10 -2.44
C LEU A 138 12.47 8.58 -2.45
N GLU A 139 13.40 8.95 -3.32
CA GLU A 139 13.90 10.32 -3.46
C GLU A 139 13.43 10.93 -4.78
N ILE A 140 12.85 12.13 -4.75
CA ILE A 140 12.45 12.83 -5.95
C ILE A 140 13.68 13.41 -6.65
N LEU A 141 13.89 13.01 -7.91
CA LEU A 141 15.02 13.43 -8.73
C LEU A 141 14.56 14.34 -9.86
N GLY A 142 15.19 15.54 -9.95
CA GLY A 142 14.89 16.52 -11.00
C GLY A 142 13.69 17.40 -10.68
N ASP A 143 13.42 18.33 -11.55
CA ASP A 143 12.53 19.50 -11.39
C ASP A 143 11.03 19.22 -11.43
N ARG A 144 10.63 17.96 -11.69
CA ARG A 144 9.22 17.60 -11.84
C ARG A 144 8.58 17.27 -10.50
N SER A 145 7.54 18.02 -10.17
CA SER A 145 6.80 17.83 -8.93
C SER A 145 6.05 16.50 -8.89
N ALA A 146 6.11 15.85 -7.76
CA ALA A 146 5.31 14.68 -7.42
C ALA A 146 4.30 14.99 -6.33
N THR A 147 3.48 14.03 -6.00
CA THR A 147 2.52 14.07 -4.89
C THR A 147 2.65 12.78 -4.10
N CYS A 148 2.60 12.87 -2.78
CA CYS A 148 2.48 11.71 -1.90
C CYS A 148 1.06 11.54 -1.40
N THR A 149 0.53 10.30 -1.49
CA THR A 149 -0.74 9.90 -0.89
C THR A 149 -0.56 8.64 -0.05
N VAL A 150 -1.35 8.52 1.02
CA VAL A 150 -1.39 7.36 1.92
C VAL A 150 -2.84 6.93 2.05
N ASP A 151 -3.15 5.69 1.66
CA ASP A 151 -4.51 5.14 1.66
C ASP A 151 -5.54 6.11 1.02
N GLY A 152 -5.16 6.73 -0.13
CA GLY A 152 -5.96 7.71 -0.85
C GLY A 152 -5.98 9.12 -0.23
N ARG A 153 -5.39 9.34 0.96
CA ARG A 153 -5.29 10.65 1.60
C ARG A 153 -4.03 11.37 1.15
N ARG A 154 -4.18 12.55 0.58
CA ARG A 154 -3.06 13.37 0.09
C ARG A 154 -2.25 13.97 1.25
N LEU A 155 -0.96 13.70 1.30
CA LEU A 155 -0.02 14.30 2.25
C LEU A 155 0.57 15.62 1.76
N GLY A 156 0.62 15.82 0.45
CA GLY A 156 1.08 17.06 -0.15
C GLY A 156 1.99 16.88 -1.36
N PRO A 157 2.47 17.99 -1.93
CA PRO A 157 3.43 17.96 -3.03
C PRO A 157 4.80 17.51 -2.54
N LEU A 158 5.56 16.92 -3.46
CA LEU A 158 6.97 16.59 -3.30
C LEU A 158 7.78 17.33 -4.37
N CYS A 159 8.90 17.90 -3.97
CA CYS A 159 9.86 18.59 -4.80
C CYS A 159 11.18 17.83 -4.91
N GLU A 160 12.08 18.28 -5.77
CA GLU A 160 13.43 17.72 -5.90
C GLU A 160 14.16 17.64 -4.56
N GLY A 161 14.74 16.48 -4.27
CA GLY A 161 15.45 16.19 -3.03
C GLY A 161 14.56 15.80 -1.84
N ASP A 162 13.23 15.93 -1.95
CA ASP A 162 12.32 15.39 -0.93
C ASP A 162 12.39 13.87 -0.92
N ARG A 163 12.30 13.27 0.27
CA ARG A 163 12.44 11.84 0.50
C ARG A 163 11.19 11.29 1.19
N VAL A 164 10.72 10.16 0.71
CA VAL A 164 9.65 9.37 1.37
C VAL A 164 10.29 8.08 1.87
N VAL A 165 10.35 7.94 3.19
CA VAL A 165 10.90 6.75 3.85
C VAL A 165 9.77 5.88 4.34
N CYS A 166 9.78 4.61 3.94
CA CYS A 166 8.78 3.63 4.32
C CYS A 166 9.41 2.41 4.97
N THR A 167 8.85 2.02 6.10
CA THR A 167 9.21 0.81 6.84
C THR A 167 7.95 0.06 7.26
N ALA A 168 8.07 -1.20 7.65
CA ALA A 168 6.99 -1.83 8.39
C ALA A 168 6.77 -1.08 9.70
N SER A 169 5.51 -0.82 10.02
CA SER A 169 5.12 -0.19 11.28
C SER A 169 5.19 -1.20 12.44
N ASP A 170 5.49 -0.69 13.63
CA ASP A 170 5.24 -1.36 14.91
C ASP A 170 3.75 -1.40 15.26
N ARG A 171 2.93 -0.55 14.63
CA ARG A 171 1.48 -0.57 14.75
C ARG A 171 0.88 -1.58 13.80
N VAL A 172 -0.20 -2.22 14.24
CA VAL A 172 -1.03 -3.12 13.44
C VAL A 172 -2.46 -2.60 13.41
N ALA A 173 -3.18 -2.89 12.35
CA ALA A 173 -4.63 -2.70 12.32
C ALA A 173 -5.30 -4.03 12.71
N HIS A 174 -6.26 -3.96 13.63
CA HIS A 174 -7.08 -5.10 14.02
C HIS A 174 -8.42 -5.05 13.28
N LEU A 175 -8.68 -6.08 12.49
CA LEU A 175 -9.96 -6.25 11.82
C LEU A 175 -10.80 -7.29 12.57
N VAL A 176 -12.02 -6.90 12.90
CA VAL A 176 -13.01 -7.84 13.46
C VAL A 176 -13.42 -8.83 12.39
N THR A 177 -13.40 -10.11 12.74
CA THR A 177 -13.81 -11.20 11.85
C THR A 177 -14.77 -12.14 12.58
N PHE A 178 -15.62 -12.84 11.82
CA PHE A 178 -16.59 -13.80 12.33
C PHE A 178 -16.30 -15.19 11.74
N GLY A 179 -15.33 -15.87 12.36
CA GLY A 179 -14.86 -17.18 11.92
C GLY A 179 -13.69 -17.11 10.93
N LYS A 180 -13.21 -18.27 10.51
CA LYS A 180 -12.03 -18.40 9.65
C LYS A 180 -12.32 -17.86 8.26
N ARG A 181 -11.52 -16.91 7.81
CA ARG A 181 -11.48 -16.46 6.43
C ARG A 181 -10.75 -17.49 5.57
N ASP A 182 -11.40 -17.94 4.53
CA ASP A 182 -10.74 -18.67 3.44
C ASP A 182 -10.35 -17.67 2.34
N PHE A 183 -9.06 -17.32 2.32
CA PHE A 183 -8.51 -16.38 1.34
C PHE A 183 -8.71 -16.87 -0.10
N LEU A 184 -8.57 -18.18 -0.35
CA LEU A 184 -8.73 -18.76 -1.68
C LEU A 184 -10.19 -18.72 -2.13
N GLN A 185 -11.13 -19.02 -1.23
CA GLN A 185 -12.55 -18.92 -1.53
C GLN A 185 -12.97 -17.48 -1.83
N LEU A 186 -12.39 -16.52 -1.10
CA LEU A 186 -12.61 -15.10 -1.35
C LEU A 186 -12.13 -14.70 -2.76
N LEU A 187 -10.95 -15.17 -3.18
CA LEU A 187 -10.42 -14.93 -4.53
C LEU A 187 -11.33 -15.56 -5.59
N LYS A 188 -11.76 -16.83 -5.39
CA LYS A 188 -12.68 -17.50 -6.31
C LYS A 188 -13.95 -16.66 -6.53
N THR A 189 -14.60 -16.26 -5.45
CA THR A 189 -15.83 -15.45 -5.53
C THR A 189 -15.60 -14.12 -6.24
N LYS A 190 -14.50 -13.42 -5.91
CA LYS A 190 -14.19 -12.08 -6.46
C LYS A 190 -13.83 -12.09 -7.94
N PHE A 191 -13.11 -13.11 -8.38
CA PHE A 191 -12.65 -13.23 -9.76
C PHE A 191 -13.49 -14.17 -10.63
N GLY A 192 -14.60 -14.70 -10.10
CA GLY A 192 -15.45 -15.66 -10.83
C GLY A 192 -14.68 -16.93 -11.22
N LEU A 193 -13.75 -17.38 -10.37
CA LEU A 193 -13.00 -18.62 -10.60
C LEU A 193 -13.84 -19.80 -10.16
N GLU A 194 -14.72 -20.28 -11.03
CA GLU A 194 -15.54 -21.45 -10.75
C GLU A 194 -14.73 -22.73 -10.85
N ASP A 195 -15.08 -23.72 -10.02
CA ASP A 195 -14.56 -25.08 -10.17
C ASP A 195 -15.11 -25.66 -11.48
N ARG A 196 -14.24 -26.03 -12.40
CA ARG A 196 -14.57 -26.75 -13.64
C ARG A 196 -14.67 -28.25 -13.38
#